data_ffeebdb55ed088b98446088bd2e353b4
#
_entry.id   ffeebdb55ed088b98446088bd2e353b4
#
_cell.length_a   1.000
_cell.length_b   1.000
_cell.length_c   1.000
_cell.angle_alpha   90.00
_cell.angle_beta   90.00
_cell.angle_gamma   90.00
#
_symmetry.space_group_name_H-M   'P 1'
#
loop_
_entity.id
_entity.type
_entity.pdbx_description
1 polymer ?
#
loop_
_entity_poly.entity_id
_entity_poly.type
_entity_poly.pdbx_seq_one_letter_code
_entity_poly.pdbx_strand_id
1 'polypeptide(L)'
;MNFSLIVPIAADKPEYEHTMPYLFNFDETGVLLCVKSIMGLDLSKFDGIYFVLLEKHNRAYSLEELFQIQFRRLGLEQAEVVNLRLPTSCQAETVYQTVRKCGLQGSIFIKDADNYFESEVVRENSVSICPLEALSMVNPQNKSYAAVDDKYYLTNIIEKKIISHYFNAGGTCFEKAGDFCRYYESLASHGGHLYISHIIYAMLLDRISFRPFVVEAFSDWGDIISYKQHLNINR
;
A
#
# COMPACT_ATOMS: atom_id res chain seq x y z
N MET A 1 -8.50 -11.72 16.96
CA MET A 1 -7.91 -11.96 15.61
C MET A 1 -7.01 -10.78 15.33
N ASN A 2 -5.78 -11.03 14.89
CA ASN A 2 -4.79 -9.98 14.64
C ASN A 2 -5.16 -9.14 13.42
N PHE A 3 -4.83 -7.84 13.46
CA PHE A 3 -4.97 -6.92 12.36
C PHE A 3 -3.61 -6.29 12.05
N SER A 4 -3.06 -6.58 10.89
CA SER A 4 -1.71 -6.18 10.49
C SER A 4 -1.75 -5.15 9.37
N LEU A 5 -0.98 -4.06 9.52
CA LEU A 5 -0.75 -3.09 8.45
C LEU A 5 0.56 -3.44 7.74
N ILE A 6 0.53 -3.57 6.42
CA ILE A 6 1.70 -3.86 5.59
C ILE A 6 1.96 -2.67 4.65
N VAL A 7 3.17 -2.11 4.71
CA VAL A 7 3.64 -1.03 3.83
C VAL A 7 4.76 -1.57 2.94
N PRO A 8 4.45 -2.00 1.70
CA PRO A 8 5.41 -2.62 0.81
C PRO A 8 6.31 -1.59 0.12
N ILE A 9 7.63 -1.64 0.38
CA ILE A 9 8.64 -0.71 -0.17
C ILE A 9 9.81 -1.50 -0.81
N ALA A 10 9.59 -2.75 -1.16
CA ALA A 10 10.64 -3.66 -1.65
C ALA A 10 10.81 -3.61 -3.20
N ALA A 11 10.48 -2.49 -3.84
CA ALA A 11 10.72 -2.30 -5.25
C ALA A 11 12.22 -2.12 -5.55
N ASP A 12 12.70 -2.82 -6.58
CA ASP A 12 14.05 -2.66 -7.10
C ASP A 12 13.99 -2.03 -8.49
N LYS A 13 14.06 -0.71 -8.53
CA LYS A 13 14.01 0.06 -9.76
C LYS A 13 15.43 0.42 -10.21
N PRO A 14 15.73 0.48 -11.52
CA PRO A 14 17.05 0.86 -12.03
C PRO A 14 17.57 2.18 -11.46
N GLU A 15 16.70 3.17 -11.24
CA GLU A 15 17.07 4.45 -10.64
C GLU A 15 17.56 4.33 -9.18
N TYR A 16 17.32 3.21 -8.50
CA TYR A 16 17.76 2.96 -7.13
C TYR A 16 19.12 2.25 -7.03
N GLU A 17 19.78 1.97 -8.17
CA GLU A 17 21.08 1.30 -8.16
C GLU A 17 22.16 2.13 -7.43
N HIS A 18 22.10 3.47 -7.58
CA HIS A 18 23.07 4.40 -7.00
C HIS A 18 22.45 5.49 -6.15
N THR A 19 21.15 5.46 -5.94
CA THR A 19 20.42 6.49 -5.16
C THR A 19 19.47 5.86 -4.16
N MET A 20 19.34 6.49 -3.02
CA MET A 20 18.32 6.08 -2.05
C MET A 20 16.92 6.32 -2.66
N PRO A 21 16.01 5.34 -2.57
CA PRO A 21 14.62 5.56 -2.96
C PRO A 21 14.03 6.78 -2.27
N TYR A 22 13.37 7.66 -3.02
CA TYR A 22 12.88 8.94 -2.51
C TYR A 22 11.86 8.80 -1.36
N LEU A 23 11.20 7.65 -1.24
CA LEU A 23 10.28 7.35 -0.13
C LEU A 23 10.95 7.30 1.24
N PHE A 24 12.28 7.21 1.28
CA PHE A 24 13.07 7.32 2.51
C PHE A 24 13.58 8.76 2.78
N ASN A 25 13.15 9.74 1.98
CA ASN A 25 13.36 11.15 2.30
C ASN A 25 12.40 11.60 3.39
N PHE A 26 12.81 12.68 4.08
CA PHE A 26 11.97 13.32 5.08
C PHE A 26 11.04 14.35 4.45
N ASP A 27 9.86 14.48 5.02
CA ASP A 27 9.01 15.65 4.79
C ASP A 27 9.53 16.87 5.61
N GLU A 28 8.79 17.98 5.53
CA GLU A 28 9.11 19.23 6.26
C GLU A 28 9.03 19.09 7.78
N THR A 29 8.38 18.07 8.30
CA THR A 29 8.27 17.78 9.75
C THR A 29 9.34 16.82 10.25
N GLY A 30 10.19 16.31 9.34
CA GLY A 30 11.22 15.33 9.63
C GLY A 30 10.67 13.91 9.80
N VAL A 31 9.55 13.60 9.15
CA VAL A 31 8.99 12.26 9.07
C VAL A 31 9.34 11.66 7.70
N LEU A 32 9.74 10.37 7.66
CA LEU A 32 9.96 9.66 6.41
C LEU A 32 8.67 9.60 5.61
N LEU A 33 8.71 9.84 4.29
CA LEU A 33 7.52 9.82 3.43
C LEU A 33 6.74 8.51 3.53
N CYS A 34 7.44 7.38 3.51
CA CYS A 34 6.79 6.07 3.70
C CYS A 34 6.14 5.88 5.09
N VAL A 35 6.65 6.55 6.13
CA VAL A 35 6.00 6.58 7.45
C VAL A 35 4.83 7.56 7.43
N LYS A 36 4.98 8.72 6.80
CA LYS A 36 3.90 9.69 6.62
C LYS A 36 2.69 9.08 5.89
N SER A 37 2.91 8.16 4.95
CA SER A 37 1.82 7.52 4.18
C SER A 37 0.75 6.86 5.04
N ILE A 38 1.08 6.42 6.26
CA ILE A 38 0.15 5.76 7.17
C ILE A 38 -0.42 6.66 8.26
N MET A 39 0.09 7.90 8.41
CA MET A 39 -0.27 8.78 9.52
C MET A 39 -1.72 9.32 9.47
N GLY A 40 -2.40 9.18 8.34
CA GLY A 40 -3.81 9.50 8.19
C GLY A 40 -4.78 8.38 8.63
N LEU A 41 -4.24 7.25 9.11
CA LEU A 41 -5.00 6.11 9.61
C LEU A 41 -5.00 6.09 11.15
N ASP A 42 -6.04 5.52 11.74
CA ASP A 42 -6.02 5.19 13.18
C ASP A 42 -5.12 3.98 13.43
N LEU A 43 -3.84 4.26 13.71
CA LEU A 43 -2.81 3.23 13.88
C LEU A 43 -3.02 2.38 15.13
N SER A 44 -3.82 2.82 16.10
CA SER A 44 -4.14 2.04 17.31
C SER A 44 -4.98 0.80 17.01
N LYS A 45 -5.63 0.73 15.84
CA LYS A 45 -6.40 -0.42 15.38
C LYS A 45 -5.54 -1.61 14.95
N PHE A 46 -4.24 -1.39 14.68
CA PHE A 46 -3.34 -2.43 14.18
C PHE A 46 -2.53 -3.03 15.32
N ASP A 47 -2.51 -4.37 15.38
CA ASP A 47 -1.69 -5.13 16.32
C ASP A 47 -0.22 -5.17 15.90
N GLY A 48 0.08 -4.94 14.61
CA GLY A 48 1.44 -4.85 14.05
C GLY A 48 1.47 -4.02 12.77
N ILE A 49 2.56 -3.26 12.58
CA ILE A 49 2.81 -2.43 11.41
C ILE A 49 4.13 -2.84 10.78
N TYR A 50 4.11 -3.30 9.52
CA TYR A 50 5.23 -3.95 8.84
C TYR A 50 5.70 -3.09 7.66
N PHE A 51 6.86 -2.42 7.81
CA PHE A 51 7.52 -1.72 6.71
C PHE A 51 8.45 -2.70 5.99
N VAL A 52 8.12 -3.04 4.74
CA VAL A 52 8.81 -4.10 4.01
C VAL A 52 9.85 -3.53 3.06
N LEU A 53 11.12 -3.77 3.33
CA LEU A 53 12.27 -3.21 2.61
C LEU A 53 13.09 -4.30 1.91
N LEU A 54 13.90 -3.90 0.93
CA LEU A 54 14.99 -4.74 0.46
C LEU A 54 16.19 -4.67 1.41
N GLU A 55 16.74 -5.83 1.77
CA GLU A 55 17.91 -5.94 2.64
C GLU A 55 19.10 -5.12 2.10
N LYS A 56 19.27 -5.07 0.77
CA LYS A 56 20.33 -4.26 0.13
C LYS A 56 20.19 -2.76 0.41
N HIS A 57 18.95 -2.23 0.36
CA HIS A 57 18.69 -0.82 0.66
C HIS A 57 18.86 -0.55 2.14
N ASN A 58 18.38 -1.46 3.00
CA ASN A 58 18.58 -1.34 4.43
C ASN A 58 20.07 -1.26 4.79
N ARG A 59 20.90 -2.15 4.26
CA ARG A 59 22.35 -2.15 4.50
C ARG A 59 23.06 -0.93 3.94
N ALA A 60 22.68 -0.48 2.72
CA ALA A 60 23.32 0.65 2.06
C ALA A 60 23.09 1.99 2.78
N TYR A 61 21.94 2.16 3.44
CA TYR A 61 21.49 3.43 4.00
C TYR A 61 21.16 3.37 5.50
N SER A 62 21.46 2.26 6.20
CA SER A 62 21.13 2.04 7.63
C SER A 62 19.66 2.33 7.94
N LEU A 63 18.75 1.89 7.06
CA LEU A 63 17.33 2.27 7.14
C LEU A 63 16.66 1.74 8.40
N GLU A 64 17.03 0.56 8.89
CA GLU A 64 16.43 -0.03 10.09
C GLU A 64 16.66 0.86 11.32
N GLU A 65 17.89 1.40 11.48
CA GLU A 65 18.21 2.33 12.56
C GLU A 65 17.37 3.61 12.43
N LEU A 66 17.25 4.12 11.20
CA LEU A 66 16.46 5.29 10.90
C LEU A 66 14.96 5.08 11.21
N PHE A 67 14.40 3.95 10.82
CA PHE A 67 13.03 3.58 11.16
C PHE A 67 12.82 3.44 12.66
N GLN A 68 13.76 2.84 13.39
CA GLN A 68 13.67 2.71 14.85
C GLN A 68 13.65 4.08 15.57
N ILE A 69 14.40 5.06 15.05
CA ILE A 69 14.34 6.44 15.55
C ILE A 69 12.96 7.04 15.28
N GLN A 70 12.41 6.86 14.06
CA GLN A 70 11.08 7.36 13.70
C GLN A 70 9.98 6.70 14.54
N PHE A 71 10.01 5.39 14.72
CA PHE A 71 9.01 4.66 15.51
C PHE A 71 8.97 5.15 16.95
N ARG A 72 10.14 5.29 17.59
CA ARG A 72 10.22 5.84 18.95
C ARG A 72 9.70 7.26 19.04
N ARG A 73 10.08 8.13 18.08
CA ARG A 73 9.64 9.53 18.04
C ARG A 73 8.12 9.66 17.90
N LEU A 74 7.50 8.75 17.14
CA LEU A 74 6.08 8.79 16.80
C LEU A 74 5.21 7.89 17.71
N GLY A 75 5.80 7.17 18.66
CA GLY A 75 5.09 6.25 19.54
C GLY A 75 4.52 5.02 18.84
N LEU A 76 5.17 4.55 17.76
CA LEU A 76 4.78 3.39 16.96
C LEU A 76 5.46 2.13 17.49
N GLU A 77 5.15 1.72 18.72
CA GLU A 77 5.80 0.58 19.39
C GLU A 77 5.50 -0.77 18.68
N GLN A 78 4.37 -0.87 17.99
CA GLN A 78 3.96 -2.05 17.22
C GLN A 78 4.55 -2.10 15.81
N ALA A 79 5.38 -1.11 15.41
CA ALA A 79 5.96 -1.05 14.07
C ALA A 79 7.33 -1.73 14.01
N GLU A 80 7.56 -2.48 12.93
CA GLU A 80 8.83 -3.14 12.65
C GLU A 80 9.21 -3.08 11.16
N VAL A 81 10.51 -3.24 10.89
CA VAL A 81 11.06 -3.37 9.55
C VAL A 81 11.21 -4.84 9.17
N VAL A 82 10.65 -5.21 8.03
CA VAL A 82 10.79 -6.54 7.45
C VAL A 82 11.71 -6.48 6.24
N ASN A 83 12.87 -7.12 6.34
CA ASN A 83 13.86 -7.15 5.26
C ASN A 83 13.64 -8.34 4.33
N LEU A 84 13.44 -8.10 3.03
CA LEU A 84 13.45 -9.14 1.99
C LEU A 84 14.84 -9.21 1.35
N ARG A 85 15.36 -10.43 1.19
CA ARG A 85 16.70 -10.66 0.61
C ARG A 85 16.76 -10.38 -0.88
N LEU A 86 15.70 -10.72 -1.60
CA LEU A 86 15.60 -10.61 -3.05
C LEU A 86 14.47 -9.62 -3.41
N PRO A 87 14.61 -8.88 -4.50
CA PRO A 87 13.55 -8.05 -5.01
C PRO A 87 12.34 -8.90 -5.42
N THR A 88 11.17 -8.34 -5.26
CA THR A 88 9.92 -8.94 -5.68
C THR A 88 9.51 -8.42 -7.05
N SER A 89 8.80 -9.22 -7.82
CA SER A 89 8.32 -8.86 -9.15
C SER A 89 7.18 -7.85 -9.13
N CYS A 90 6.46 -7.76 -8.01
CA CYS A 90 5.31 -6.88 -7.83
C CYS A 90 4.97 -6.68 -6.35
N GLN A 91 4.10 -5.70 -6.07
CA GLN A 91 3.62 -5.39 -4.73
C GLN A 91 2.91 -6.60 -4.08
N ALA A 92 2.09 -7.32 -4.85
CA ALA A 92 1.37 -8.49 -4.35
C ALA A 92 2.34 -9.58 -3.85
N GLU A 93 3.47 -9.77 -4.53
CA GLU A 93 4.53 -10.69 -4.09
C GLU A 93 5.18 -10.21 -2.79
N THR A 94 5.46 -8.90 -2.67
CA THR A 94 6.00 -8.32 -1.44
C THR A 94 5.11 -8.62 -0.24
N VAL A 95 3.81 -8.41 -0.40
CA VAL A 95 2.82 -8.69 0.65
C VAL A 95 2.76 -10.19 0.96
N TYR A 96 2.71 -11.04 -0.07
CA TYR A 96 2.71 -12.49 0.11
C TYR A 96 3.93 -12.99 0.89
N GLN A 97 5.14 -12.55 0.49
CA GLN A 97 6.36 -12.92 1.20
C GLN A 97 6.37 -12.43 2.65
N THR A 98 5.81 -11.25 2.91
CA THR A 98 5.69 -10.70 4.26
C THR A 98 4.76 -11.53 5.12
N VAL A 99 3.56 -11.86 4.60
CA VAL A 99 2.59 -12.73 5.31
C VAL A 99 3.22 -14.08 5.68
N ARG A 100 3.94 -14.69 4.73
CA ARG A 100 4.61 -15.98 4.94
C ARG A 100 5.77 -15.89 5.91
N LYS A 101 6.61 -14.86 5.78
CA LYS A 101 7.81 -14.67 6.61
C LYS A 101 7.49 -14.36 8.07
N CYS A 102 6.50 -13.49 8.29
CA CYS A 102 6.09 -13.05 9.63
C CYS A 102 4.99 -13.95 10.24
N GLY A 103 4.50 -14.96 9.50
CA GLY A 103 3.43 -15.83 9.96
C GLY A 103 2.13 -15.10 10.26
N LEU A 104 1.81 -14.05 9.48
CA LEU A 104 0.66 -13.21 9.74
C LEU A 104 -0.65 -13.98 9.54
N GLN A 105 -1.51 -13.88 10.53
CA GLN A 105 -2.84 -14.48 10.53
C GLN A 105 -3.87 -13.39 10.88
N GLY A 106 -5.12 -13.61 10.47
CA GLY A 106 -6.17 -12.62 10.65
C GLY A 106 -6.25 -11.66 9.48
N SER A 107 -6.63 -10.41 9.75
CA SER A 107 -6.83 -9.41 8.71
C SER A 107 -5.51 -8.69 8.38
N ILE A 108 -5.33 -8.34 7.10
CA ILE A 108 -4.22 -7.51 6.65
C ILE A 108 -4.76 -6.27 5.94
N PHE A 109 -4.19 -5.12 6.25
CA PHE A 109 -4.38 -3.89 5.52
C PHE A 109 -3.09 -3.55 4.76
N ILE A 110 -3.19 -3.45 3.45
CA ILE A 110 -2.07 -3.09 2.58
C ILE A 110 -2.20 -1.60 2.29
N LYS A 111 -1.14 -0.83 2.56
CA LYS A 111 -1.09 0.60 2.29
C LYS A 111 0.08 0.92 1.38
N ASP A 112 -0.19 1.58 0.26
CA ASP A 112 0.86 2.10 -0.62
C ASP A 112 1.71 3.13 0.13
N ALA A 113 3.02 3.05 -0.06
CA ALA A 113 3.98 3.91 0.63
C ALA A 113 4.17 5.29 -0.02
N ASP A 114 3.63 5.48 -1.22
CA ASP A 114 3.85 6.63 -2.10
C ASP A 114 2.63 7.55 -2.26
N ASN A 115 1.72 7.48 -1.29
CA ASN A 115 0.59 8.38 -1.19
C ASN A 115 0.13 8.54 0.26
N TYR A 116 -0.61 9.60 0.52
CA TYR A 116 -1.25 9.89 1.81
C TYR A 116 -2.76 9.99 1.61
N PHE A 117 -3.50 9.55 2.60
CA PHE A 117 -4.93 9.84 2.75
C PHE A 117 -5.36 9.66 4.21
N GLU A 118 -6.49 10.25 4.55
CA GLU A 118 -7.17 10.08 5.83
C GLU A 118 -8.38 9.17 5.66
N SER A 119 -8.52 8.19 6.56
CA SER A 119 -9.68 7.30 6.55
C SER A 119 -9.79 6.47 7.83
N GLU A 120 -11.00 6.10 8.16
CA GLU A 120 -11.24 4.99 9.08
C GLU A 120 -11.04 3.66 8.35
N VAL A 121 -10.37 2.73 9.03
CA VAL A 121 -10.12 1.39 8.51
C VAL A 121 -10.91 0.37 9.31
N VAL A 122 -11.54 -0.56 8.62
CA VAL A 122 -12.32 -1.66 9.18
C VAL A 122 -11.74 -3.02 8.79
N ARG A 123 -11.96 -4.05 9.62
CA ARG A 123 -11.43 -5.41 9.44
C ARG A 123 -12.33 -6.25 8.53
N GLU A 124 -12.64 -5.75 7.36
CA GLU A 124 -13.41 -6.48 6.34
C GLU A 124 -12.73 -6.36 4.97
N ASN A 125 -13.09 -7.21 4.02
CA ASN A 125 -12.61 -7.04 2.65
C ASN A 125 -13.06 -5.67 2.13
N SER A 126 -12.11 -4.77 1.93
CA SER A 126 -12.42 -3.40 1.53
C SER A 126 -11.32 -2.77 0.67
N VAL A 127 -11.70 -1.75 -0.10
CA VAL A 127 -10.81 -1.02 -0.99
C VAL A 127 -11.01 0.48 -0.80
N SER A 128 -9.93 1.21 -0.61
CA SER A 128 -9.95 2.67 -0.59
C SER A 128 -10.30 3.21 -1.96
N ILE A 129 -11.27 4.10 -2.03
CA ILE A 129 -11.64 4.78 -3.27
C ILE A 129 -11.56 6.29 -3.12
N CYS A 130 -11.14 6.94 -4.21
CA CYS A 130 -11.11 8.39 -4.31
C CYS A 130 -11.75 8.81 -5.64
N PRO A 131 -12.55 9.90 -5.67
CA PRO A 131 -13.10 10.42 -6.91
C PRO A 131 -12.00 10.88 -7.89
N LEU A 132 -12.24 10.71 -9.19
CA LEU A 132 -11.31 11.13 -10.25
C LEU A 132 -10.96 12.61 -10.19
N GLU A 133 -11.88 13.43 -9.73
CA GLU A 133 -11.71 14.87 -9.58
C GLU A 133 -10.59 15.25 -8.61
N ALA A 134 -10.20 14.35 -7.71
CA ALA A 134 -9.05 14.52 -6.83
C ALA A 134 -7.69 14.39 -7.55
N LEU A 135 -7.67 13.86 -8.78
CA LEU A 135 -6.46 13.67 -9.58
C LEU A 135 -6.13 14.90 -10.42
N SER A 136 -5.93 16.07 -9.82
CA SER A 136 -5.61 17.30 -10.57
C SER A 136 -4.29 17.22 -11.33
N MET A 137 -3.35 16.37 -10.91
CA MET A 137 -1.97 16.33 -11.41
C MET A 137 -1.43 14.92 -11.69
N VAL A 138 -2.19 13.85 -11.50
CA VAL A 138 -1.73 12.46 -11.64
C VAL A 138 -2.20 11.88 -12.97
N ASN A 139 -1.33 11.06 -13.61
CA ASN A 139 -1.72 10.32 -14.81
C ASN A 139 -2.75 9.24 -14.43
N PRO A 140 -4.00 9.34 -14.92
CA PRO A 140 -5.04 8.38 -14.57
C PRO A 140 -4.75 6.94 -15.05
N GLN A 141 -3.84 6.76 -16.00
CA GLN A 141 -3.43 5.44 -16.49
C GLN A 141 -2.52 4.66 -15.52
N ASN A 142 -2.13 5.27 -14.39
CA ASN A 142 -1.29 4.63 -13.37
C ASN A 142 -2.08 4.11 -12.16
N LYS A 143 -3.42 4.10 -12.23
CA LYS A 143 -4.29 3.68 -11.14
C LYS A 143 -5.13 2.46 -11.53
N SER A 144 -5.60 1.71 -10.54
CA SER A 144 -6.72 0.78 -10.72
C SER A 144 -8.04 1.49 -10.43
N TYR A 145 -9.10 1.12 -11.16
CA TYR A 145 -10.41 1.77 -11.09
C TYR A 145 -11.45 0.81 -10.58
N ALA A 146 -12.29 1.29 -9.65
CA ALA A 146 -13.27 0.53 -8.91
C ALA A 146 -14.70 0.92 -9.29
N ALA A 147 -15.50 -0.01 -9.78
CA ALA A 147 -16.94 0.17 -9.98
C ALA A 147 -17.70 -0.28 -8.74
N VAL A 148 -18.68 0.53 -8.33
CA VAL A 148 -19.46 0.35 -7.10
C VAL A 148 -20.95 0.32 -7.46
N ASP A 149 -21.73 -0.55 -6.83
CA ASP A 149 -23.19 -0.62 -7.00
C ASP A 149 -23.95 0.31 -6.04
N ASP A 150 -25.29 0.36 -6.21
CA ASP A 150 -26.18 1.18 -5.40
C ASP A 150 -26.24 0.75 -3.92
N LYS A 151 -25.77 -0.46 -3.59
CA LYS A 151 -25.69 -0.99 -2.22
C LYS A 151 -24.33 -0.76 -1.58
N TYR A 152 -23.47 -0.04 -2.29
CA TYR A 152 -22.12 0.28 -1.87
C TYR A 152 -21.23 -0.97 -1.72
N TYR A 153 -21.28 -1.84 -2.74
CA TYR A 153 -20.36 -2.96 -2.92
C TYR A 153 -19.53 -2.79 -4.18
N LEU A 154 -18.29 -3.27 -4.12
CA LEU A 154 -17.42 -3.32 -5.29
C LEU A 154 -17.97 -4.36 -6.29
N THR A 155 -18.25 -3.94 -7.51
CA THR A 155 -18.74 -4.83 -8.58
C THR A 155 -17.64 -5.19 -9.58
N ASN A 156 -16.62 -4.34 -9.69
CA ASN A 156 -15.49 -4.57 -10.57
C ASN A 156 -14.29 -3.73 -10.13
N ILE A 157 -13.08 -4.19 -10.45
CA ILE A 157 -11.84 -3.43 -10.32
C ILE A 157 -10.90 -3.79 -11.47
N ILE A 158 -10.41 -2.78 -12.20
CA ILE A 158 -9.54 -3.00 -13.37
C ILE A 158 -8.31 -2.11 -13.27
N GLU A 159 -7.14 -2.72 -13.50
CA GLU A 159 -5.87 -2.05 -13.51
C GLU A 159 -5.71 -1.17 -14.75
N LYS A 160 -5.28 0.09 -14.58
CA LYS A 160 -4.89 1.03 -15.63
C LYS A 160 -5.95 1.33 -16.69
N LYS A 161 -7.22 1.07 -16.39
CA LYS A 161 -8.33 1.31 -17.30
C LYS A 161 -9.49 1.95 -16.57
N ILE A 162 -9.85 3.17 -16.97
CA ILE A 162 -10.97 3.92 -16.41
C ILE A 162 -12.27 3.20 -16.73
N ILE A 163 -12.97 2.73 -15.71
CA ILE A 163 -14.28 2.05 -15.81
C ILE A 163 -15.34 2.74 -14.96
N SER A 164 -14.96 3.70 -14.13
CA SER A 164 -15.85 4.40 -13.21
C SER A 164 -15.27 5.77 -12.82
N HIS A 165 -16.00 6.51 -11.97
CA HIS A 165 -15.54 7.75 -11.37
C HIS A 165 -14.58 7.57 -10.18
N TYR A 166 -14.31 6.32 -9.77
CA TYR A 166 -13.47 6.03 -8.62
C TYR A 166 -12.20 5.28 -9.00
N PHE A 167 -11.08 5.72 -8.46
CA PHE A 167 -9.83 4.97 -8.47
C PHE A 167 -9.49 4.44 -7.08
N ASN A 168 -8.70 3.38 -7.01
CA ASN A 168 -8.13 2.87 -5.76
C ASN A 168 -7.04 3.82 -5.27
N ALA A 169 -7.22 4.35 -4.06
CA ALA A 169 -6.31 5.30 -3.42
C ALA A 169 -5.09 4.65 -2.76
N GLY A 170 -4.87 3.34 -2.94
CA GLY A 170 -3.71 2.63 -2.40
C GLY A 170 -3.89 2.08 -0.98
N GLY A 171 -5.13 1.81 -0.58
CA GLY A 171 -5.47 1.11 0.66
C GLY A 171 -6.39 -0.07 0.38
N THR A 172 -6.00 -1.28 0.82
CA THR A 172 -6.81 -2.49 0.62
C THR A 172 -6.77 -3.36 1.87
N CYS A 173 -7.93 -3.74 2.38
CA CYS A 173 -8.05 -4.70 3.47
C CYS A 173 -8.48 -6.07 2.93
N PHE A 174 -7.83 -7.10 3.40
CA PHE A 174 -8.28 -8.49 3.27
C PHE A 174 -8.63 -9.01 4.66
N GLU A 175 -9.87 -9.46 4.85
CA GLU A 175 -10.35 -9.99 6.13
C GLU A 175 -9.50 -11.15 6.63
N LYS A 176 -8.93 -11.94 5.70
CA LYS A 176 -8.08 -13.09 6.00
C LYS A 176 -6.81 -13.08 5.15
N ALA A 177 -5.66 -12.97 5.79
CA ALA A 177 -4.36 -13.09 5.12
C ALA A 177 -4.20 -14.40 4.33
N GLY A 178 -4.78 -15.50 4.84
CA GLY A 178 -4.76 -16.79 4.16
C GLY A 178 -5.52 -16.79 2.83
N ASP A 179 -6.63 -16.06 2.72
CA ASP A 179 -7.36 -15.93 1.46
C ASP A 179 -6.52 -15.13 0.44
N PHE A 180 -5.93 -14.00 0.85
CA PHE A 180 -5.00 -13.26 0.00
C PHE A 180 -3.89 -14.17 -0.54
N CYS A 181 -3.22 -14.95 0.32
CA CYS A 181 -2.14 -15.85 -0.08
C CYS A 181 -2.62 -16.91 -1.09
N ARG A 182 -3.76 -17.52 -0.85
CA ARG A 182 -4.34 -18.54 -1.72
C ARG A 182 -4.63 -17.99 -3.14
N TYR A 183 -5.23 -16.81 -3.24
CA TYR A 183 -5.51 -16.17 -4.53
C TYR A 183 -4.23 -15.71 -5.22
N TYR A 184 -3.26 -15.17 -4.46
CA TYR A 184 -1.95 -14.83 -5.01
C TYR A 184 -1.26 -16.07 -5.61
N GLU A 185 -1.17 -17.18 -4.88
CA GLU A 185 -0.54 -18.43 -5.34
C GLU A 185 -1.22 -18.97 -6.61
N SER A 186 -2.55 -18.96 -6.66
CA SER A 186 -3.31 -19.38 -7.82
C SER A 186 -2.99 -18.52 -9.05
N LEU A 187 -2.99 -17.20 -8.93
CA LEU A 187 -2.74 -16.29 -10.04
C LEU A 187 -1.25 -16.30 -10.47
N ALA A 188 -0.32 -16.36 -9.53
CA ALA A 188 1.11 -16.38 -9.80
C ALA A 188 1.54 -17.60 -10.62
N SER A 189 0.83 -18.72 -10.51
CA SER A 189 1.10 -19.93 -11.29
C SER A 189 0.92 -19.75 -12.82
N HIS A 190 0.15 -18.73 -13.23
CA HIS A 190 -0.10 -18.42 -14.65
C HIS A 190 0.95 -17.46 -15.24
N GLY A 191 1.86 -16.93 -14.42
CA GLY A 191 2.88 -15.96 -14.83
C GLY A 191 2.32 -14.56 -15.08
N GLY A 192 3.24 -13.60 -15.29
CA GLY A 192 2.90 -12.19 -15.54
C GLY A 192 2.98 -11.33 -14.29
N HIS A 193 2.86 -10.01 -14.48
CA HIS A 193 2.89 -9.03 -13.40
C HIS A 193 1.54 -8.97 -12.69
N LEU A 194 1.53 -9.24 -11.39
CA LEU A 194 0.33 -9.25 -10.57
C LEU A 194 0.16 -7.94 -9.80
N TYR A 195 -1.01 -7.34 -9.91
CA TYR A 195 -1.45 -6.22 -9.08
C TYR A 195 -2.41 -6.72 -7.99
N ILE A 196 -2.54 -5.96 -6.91
CA ILE A 196 -3.54 -6.24 -5.85
C ILE A 196 -4.95 -6.26 -6.44
N SER A 197 -5.24 -5.40 -7.43
CA SER A 197 -6.50 -5.37 -8.17
C SER A 197 -6.86 -6.70 -8.86
N HIS A 198 -5.87 -7.46 -9.34
CA HIS A 198 -6.10 -8.78 -9.93
C HIS A 198 -6.56 -9.81 -8.90
N ILE A 199 -6.00 -9.75 -7.68
CA ILE A 199 -6.41 -10.62 -6.57
C ILE A 199 -7.85 -10.30 -6.15
N ILE A 200 -8.16 -9.00 -5.98
CA ILE A 200 -9.53 -8.56 -5.68
C ILE A 200 -10.50 -9.02 -6.76
N TYR A 201 -10.14 -8.83 -8.04
CA TYR A 201 -10.98 -9.24 -9.17
C TYR A 201 -11.27 -10.74 -9.16
N ALA A 202 -10.25 -11.58 -8.92
CA ALA A 202 -10.44 -13.03 -8.81
C ALA A 202 -11.36 -13.40 -7.63
N MET A 203 -11.23 -12.71 -6.49
CA MET A 203 -12.11 -12.91 -5.35
C MET A 203 -13.56 -12.49 -5.63
N LEU A 204 -13.77 -11.41 -6.39
CA LEU A 204 -15.11 -10.97 -6.84
C LEU A 204 -15.76 -12.03 -7.76
N LEU A 205 -15.00 -12.66 -8.65
CA LEU A 205 -15.50 -13.75 -9.50
C LEU A 205 -15.99 -14.96 -8.68
N ASP A 206 -15.34 -15.21 -7.54
CA ASP A 206 -15.75 -16.23 -6.57
C ASP A 206 -16.82 -15.72 -5.57
N ARG A 207 -17.45 -14.58 -5.87
CA ARG A 207 -18.52 -13.96 -5.06
C ARG A 207 -18.11 -13.54 -3.66
N ILE A 208 -16.82 -13.30 -3.44
CA ILE A 208 -16.33 -12.69 -2.20
C ILE A 208 -16.54 -11.18 -2.31
N SER A 209 -17.32 -10.63 -1.40
CA SER A 209 -17.67 -9.22 -1.41
C SER A 209 -16.55 -8.34 -0.89
N PHE A 210 -16.41 -7.16 -1.50
CA PHE A 210 -15.57 -6.07 -1.02
C PHE A 210 -16.42 -4.81 -0.83
N ARG A 211 -16.15 -4.06 0.23
CA ARG A 211 -16.74 -2.74 0.44
C ARG A 211 -15.77 -1.65 0.04
N PRO A 212 -16.19 -0.66 -0.73
CA PRO A 212 -15.40 0.54 -0.92
C PRO A 212 -15.48 1.42 0.34
N PHE A 213 -14.41 2.15 0.64
CA PHE A 213 -14.43 3.26 1.58
C PHE A 213 -13.80 4.48 0.94
N VAL A 214 -14.47 5.63 1.08
CA VAL A 214 -13.99 6.89 0.52
C VAL A 214 -12.90 7.46 1.41
N VAL A 215 -11.81 7.90 0.79
CA VAL A 215 -10.72 8.56 1.51
C VAL A 215 -10.81 10.08 1.40
N GLU A 216 -10.27 10.75 2.41
CA GLU A 216 -10.14 12.21 2.47
C GLU A 216 -8.68 12.63 2.37
N ALA A 217 -8.42 13.90 2.10
CA ALA A 217 -7.07 14.50 2.05
C ALA A 217 -6.05 13.73 1.17
N PHE A 218 -6.52 13.14 0.05
CA PHE A 218 -5.65 12.34 -0.82
C PHE A 218 -4.52 13.18 -1.42
N SER A 219 -3.27 12.68 -1.28
CA SER A 219 -2.07 13.23 -1.88
C SER A 219 -1.23 12.12 -2.49
N ASP A 220 -0.86 12.24 -3.76
CA ASP A 220 -0.09 11.25 -4.51
C ASP A 220 1.38 11.69 -4.65
N TRP A 221 2.29 10.77 -4.32
CA TRP A 221 3.75 10.97 -4.44
C TRP A 221 4.37 9.88 -5.32
N GLY A 222 3.57 9.14 -6.10
CA GLY A 222 3.96 7.94 -6.83
C GLY A 222 5.06 8.13 -7.89
N ASP A 223 5.38 9.40 -8.22
CA ASP A 223 6.53 9.76 -9.04
C ASP A 223 7.25 11.01 -8.51
N ILE A 224 8.49 11.22 -8.98
CA ILE A 224 9.34 12.33 -8.54
C ILE A 224 8.76 13.71 -8.90
N ILE A 225 7.93 13.80 -9.94
CA ILE A 225 7.30 15.04 -10.38
C ILE A 225 6.17 15.40 -9.42
N SER A 226 5.28 14.45 -9.15
CA SER A 226 4.19 14.59 -8.17
C SER A 226 4.72 14.92 -6.79
N TYR A 227 5.81 14.26 -6.35
CA TYR A 227 6.49 14.56 -5.10
C TYR A 227 7.05 16.00 -5.06
N LYS A 228 7.74 16.45 -6.12
CA LYS A 228 8.25 17.84 -6.19
C LYS A 228 7.14 18.87 -6.20
N GLN A 229 6.02 18.58 -6.83
CA GLN A 229 4.85 19.47 -6.83
C GLN A 229 4.24 19.56 -5.43
N HIS A 230 4.10 18.44 -4.72
CA HIS A 230 3.67 18.43 -3.33
C HIS A 230 4.57 19.32 -2.45
N LEU A 231 5.89 19.27 -2.61
CA LEU A 231 6.82 20.15 -1.89
C LEU A 231 6.65 21.63 -2.24
N ASN A 232 6.28 21.97 -3.47
CA ASN A 232 6.12 23.37 -3.92
C ASN A 232 4.75 23.96 -3.53
N ILE A 233 3.72 23.13 -3.35
CA ILE A 233 2.39 23.59 -2.90
C ILE A 233 2.43 23.92 -1.40
N ASN A 234 3.32 23.28 -0.63
CA ASN A 234 3.46 23.50 0.81
C ASN A 234 4.49 24.61 1.18
N ARG A 235 4.99 25.36 0.18
CA ARG A 235 5.83 26.55 0.36
C ARG A 235 5.07 27.83 0.01
#